data_27acee9c4bdd1542b7b83a9f703721a0
#
_entry.id   27acee9c4bdd1542b7b83a9f703721a0
#
_cell.length_a   1.000
_cell.length_b   1.000
_cell.length_c   1.000
_cell.angle_alpha   90.00
_cell.angle_beta   90.00
_cell.angle_gamma   90.00
#
_symmetry.space_group_name_H-M   'P 1'
#
loop_
_entity.id
_entity.type
_entity.pdbx_description
1 polymer ?
#
loop_
_entity_poly.entity_id
_entity_poly.type
_entity_poly.pdbx_seq_one_letter_code
_entity_poly.pdbx_strand_id
1 'polypeptide(L)'
;MEQPQINNVAVDKQRLNKWIKSYIKDSWWRIAALLVVSFASVGVGLLVPWPLKLLSDSVFGNVPAPGPLAPFSQTAVLLYIVAGIYIAIYVMQSALSLIGSYIGAKFGFRMNINVKKQLFFNILKMPMNSPKRLDAGDYVYRQNQESSAISNLILVDMVSIFESFLTLFGVLFILILIDWKLTLISVSVVPFMGLSMLYFGNKIEQSAKELSEISSRIYTLTQESIMNVDVVQMFNRQDYQTETLVKVLFIELNKRLKYTVMIGMFGLLSSLFVVGAIIAIVIFGGIQVLDGLTTFGSLLIFITYSGYLFDPLEEIAGAIGNVRQDMASVKRIFQVIDDTKDLEKTSGGLELGEVKGKIEFRGVDFNYGELNILKNVSFTIEPGEKIGFLGPSGSGKSTLLSLLLRFSVPVAGEIFIDNKEYGEVGLKSLREHIAVVEQQPKLFSGTVSENIAFNSPEAKFSQLKVSSSAKAAYADDFIEKLPKQYEEFINGNGSNLSGGQKQRLAIARAIFKNAPVLVLDEPTSAQDVHSENKVLEAINKLMKDKTVLMVTHKHSLLSQMDKVFVIENNKVLDVKIYGGLDAYSRYLQVHRD
;
A
#
# COMPACT_ATOMS: atom_id res chain seq x y z
N MET A 1 23.30 11.93 6.48
CA MET A 1 22.14 11.55 7.30
C MET A 1 21.90 10.09 7.05
N GLU A 2 22.21 9.26 8.00
CA GLU A 2 21.95 7.82 7.96
C GLU A 2 20.44 7.64 7.92
N GLN A 3 19.95 6.92 6.89
CA GLN A 3 18.57 6.46 6.86
C GLN A 3 18.34 5.61 8.12
N PRO A 4 17.21 5.76 8.83
CA PRO A 4 16.87 4.82 9.88
C PRO A 4 16.88 3.44 9.26
N GLN A 5 17.79 2.59 9.71
CA GLN A 5 17.80 1.17 9.36
C GLN A 5 16.38 0.66 9.64
N ILE A 6 15.66 0.28 8.59
CA ILE A 6 14.41 -0.46 8.73
C ILE A 6 14.84 -1.72 9.47
N ASN A 7 14.63 -1.71 10.78
CA ASN A 7 14.86 -2.87 11.61
C ASN A 7 14.13 -4.03 10.95
N ASN A 8 14.90 -5.02 10.48
CA ASN A 8 14.41 -6.31 10.04
C ASN A 8 13.76 -7.01 11.25
N VAL A 9 12.60 -6.54 11.66
CA VAL A 9 11.75 -7.27 12.58
C VAL A 9 11.41 -8.56 11.83
N ALA A 10 11.89 -9.67 12.35
CA ALA A 10 11.69 -10.98 11.75
C ALA A 10 10.19 -11.22 11.64
N VAL A 11 9.68 -11.12 10.40
CA VAL A 11 8.27 -11.41 10.11
C VAL A 11 8.01 -12.85 10.53
N ASP A 12 7.00 -13.07 11.36
CA ASP A 12 6.59 -14.42 11.75
C ASP A 12 6.16 -15.19 10.50
N LYS A 13 7.04 -16.11 10.07
CA LYS A 13 6.84 -16.91 8.86
C LYS A 13 5.55 -17.75 8.93
N GLN A 14 5.14 -18.18 10.14
CA GLN A 14 3.93 -18.99 10.29
C GLN A 14 2.67 -18.14 10.06
N ARG A 15 2.64 -16.92 10.62
CA ARG A 15 1.53 -15.98 10.44
C ARG A 15 1.45 -15.50 8.99
N LEU A 16 2.58 -15.17 8.37
CA LEU A 16 2.65 -14.79 6.95
C LEU A 16 2.10 -15.91 6.05
N ASN A 17 2.57 -17.14 6.23
CA ASN A 17 2.10 -18.28 5.45
C ASN A 17 0.61 -18.56 5.66
N LYS A 18 0.09 -18.41 6.88
CA LYS A 18 -1.33 -18.54 7.18
C LYS A 18 -2.15 -17.46 6.47
N TRP A 19 -1.64 -16.24 6.41
CA TRP A 19 -2.27 -15.13 5.71
C TRP A 19 -2.32 -15.36 4.21
N ILE A 20 -1.21 -15.76 3.56
CA ILE A 20 -1.18 -16.12 2.13
C ILE A 20 -2.13 -17.28 1.84
N LYS A 21 -2.10 -18.34 2.67
CA LYS A 21 -2.99 -19.50 2.52
C LYS A 21 -4.48 -19.13 2.62
N SER A 22 -4.85 -18.10 3.38
CA SER A 22 -6.25 -17.66 3.44
C SER A 22 -6.76 -17.16 2.08
N TYR A 23 -5.95 -16.42 1.32
CA TYR A 23 -6.30 -15.99 -0.03
C TYR A 23 -6.43 -17.16 -1.02
N ILE A 24 -5.55 -18.15 -0.91
CA ILE A 24 -5.61 -19.38 -1.73
C ILE A 24 -6.88 -20.17 -1.41
N LYS A 25 -7.18 -20.36 -0.11
CA LYS A 25 -8.32 -21.15 0.36
C LYS A 25 -9.65 -20.55 -0.09
N ASP A 26 -9.81 -19.24 0.01
CA ASP A 26 -11.05 -18.55 -0.38
C ASP A 26 -11.30 -18.54 -1.88
N SER A 27 -10.30 -18.94 -2.68
CA SER A 27 -10.33 -18.82 -4.12
C SER A 27 -9.83 -20.07 -4.87
N TRP A 28 -9.68 -21.19 -4.17
CA TRP A 28 -9.07 -22.43 -4.70
C TRP A 28 -9.70 -22.92 -6.01
N TRP A 29 -11.03 -22.83 -6.15
CA TRP A 29 -11.72 -23.30 -7.37
C TRP A 29 -11.41 -22.43 -8.59
N ARG A 30 -11.13 -21.12 -8.39
CA ARG A 30 -10.73 -20.19 -9.46
C ARG A 30 -9.31 -20.44 -9.92
N ILE A 31 -8.43 -20.75 -8.95
CA ILE A 31 -7.05 -21.18 -9.24
C ILE A 31 -7.08 -22.50 -9.98
N ALA A 32 -7.91 -23.46 -9.56
CA ALA A 32 -8.09 -24.73 -10.25
C ALA A 32 -8.63 -24.54 -11.68
N ALA A 33 -9.62 -23.67 -11.89
CA ALA A 33 -10.13 -23.35 -13.21
C ALA A 33 -9.03 -22.73 -14.11
N LEU A 34 -8.20 -21.85 -13.56
CA LEU A 34 -7.08 -21.27 -14.29
C LEU A 34 -6.06 -22.35 -14.69
N LEU A 35 -5.68 -23.23 -13.77
CA LEU A 35 -4.75 -24.33 -14.04
C LEU A 35 -5.29 -25.32 -15.09
N VAL A 36 -6.61 -25.58 -15.11
CA VAL A 36 -7.25 -26.41 -16.14
C VAL A 36 -7.17 -25.74 -17.51
N VAL A 37 -7.44 -24.42 -17.58
CA VAL A 37 -7.31 -23.66 -18.84
C VAL A 37 -5.87 -23.63 -19.30
N SER A 38 -4.90 -23.41 -18.40
CA SER A 38 -3.47 -23.47 -18.69
C SER A 38 -3.05 -24.84 -19.22
N PHE A 39 -3.50 -25.92 -18.58
CA PHE A 39 -3.25 -27.28 -19.04
C PHE A 39 -3.79 -27.52 -20.46
N ALA A 40 -5.03 -27.09 -20.73
CA ALA A 40 -5.62 -27.20 -22.05
C ALA A 40 -4.87 -26.35 -23.09
N SER A 41 -4.46 -25.12 -22.71
CA SER A 41 -3.70 -24.20 -23.57
C SER A 41 -2.34 -24.79 -23.97
N VAL A 42 -1.59 -25.33 -23.00
CA VAL A 42 -0.32 -26.01 -23.26
C VAL A 42 -0.54 -27.24 -24.15
N GLY A 43 -1.55 -28.07 -23.85
CA GLY A 43 -1.88 -29.24 -24.64
C GLY A 43 -2.17 -28.91 -26.11
N VAL A 44 -2.96 -27.86 -26.37
CA VAL A 44 -3.22 -27.36 -27.73
C VAL A 44 -1.96 -26.77 -28.35
N GLY A 45 -1.15 -26.02 -27.59
CA GLY A 45 0.13 -25.46 -28.02
C GLY A 45 1.11 -26.54 -28.52
N LEU A 46 1.14 -27.70 -27.83
CA LEU A 46 1.94 -28.86 -28.25
C LEU A 46 1.47 -29.50 -29.58
N LEU A 47 0.28 -29.20 -30.06
CA LEU A 47 -0.20 -29.70 -31.36
C LEU A 47 0.21 -28.79 -32.54
N VAL A 48 0.66 -27.57 -32.29
CA VAL A 48 0.99 -26.56 -33.33
C VAL A 48 2.00 -27.09 -34.40
N PRO A 49 3.08 -27.83 -34.05
CA PRO A 49 4.00 -28.32 -35.06
C PRO A 49 3.48 -29.50 -35.93
N TRP A 50 2.45 -30.22 -35.51
CA TRP A 50 1.98 -31.43 -36.20
C TRP A 50 1.45 -31.20 -37.61
N PRO A 51 0.70 -30.13 -37.94
CA PRO A 51 0.30 -29.81 -39.30
C PRO A 51 1.49 -29.64 -40.24
N LEU A 52 2.64 -29.12 -39.75
CA LEU A 52 3.86 -28.99 -40.56
C LEU A 52 4.45 -30.34 -40.93
N LYS A 53 4.36 -31.35 -40.05
CA LYS A 53 4.75 -32.73 -40.38
C LYS A 53 3.85 -33.32 -41.44
N LEU A 54 2.52 -33.20 -41.31
CA LEU A 54 1.57 -33.68 -42.29
C LEU A 54 1.80 -33.00 -43.65
N LEU A 55 2.11 -31.72 -43.66
CA LEU A 55 2.44 -30.98 -44.87
C LEU A 55 3.68 -31.57 -45.55
N SER A 56 4.76 -31.71 -44.78
CA SER A 56 6.06 -32.15 -45.26
C SER A 56 6.05 -33.61 -45.72
N ASP A 57 5.48 -34.54 -44.91
CA ASP A 57 5.56 -35.94 -45.14
C ASP A 57 4.48 -36.44 -46.15
N SER A 58 3.23 -35.89 -46.04
CA SER A 58 2.08 -36.48 -46.75
C SER A 58 1.56 -35.62 -47.91
N VAL A 59 1.85 -34.32 -47.95
CA VAL A 59 1.51 -33.46 -49.09
C VAL A 59 2.67 -33.40 -50.09
N PHE A 60 3.87 -33.09 -49.63
CA PHE A 60 5.06 -32.95 -50.46
C PHE A 60 5.93 -34.21 -50.54
N GLY A 61 5.88 -35.09 -49.53
CA GLY A 61 6.58 -36.33 -49.48
C GLY A 61 5.76 -37.53 -49.94
N ASN A 62 6.35 -38.72 -49.82
CA ASN A 62 5.73 -39.98 -50.26
C ASN A 62 5.13 -40.83 -49.11
N VAL A 63 4.99 -40.24 -47.92
CA VAL A 63 4.42 -40.94 -46.78
C VAL A 63 2.90 -40.77 -46.75
N PRO A 64 2.11 -41.85 -46.72
CA PRO A 64 0.67 -41.73 -46.66
C PRO A 64 0.20 -41.03 -45.39
N ALA A 65 -0.79 -40.17 -45.47
CA ALA A 65 -1.35 -39.50 -44.31
C ALA A 65 -2.02 -40.49 -43.36
N PRO A 66 -2.02 -40.25 -42.04
CA PRO A 66 -2.57 -41.18 -41.07
C PRO A 66 -4.10 -41.25 -41.09
N GLY A 67 -4.65 -42.44 -40.86
CA GLY A 67 -6.09 -42.68 -40.65
C GLY A 67 -6.99 -42.17 -41.78
N PRO A 68 -8.08 -41.41 -41.49
CA PRO A 68 -9.06 -41.01 -42.47
C PRO A 68 -8.53 -40.02 -43.50
N LEU A 69 -7.32 -39.47 -43.31
CA LEU A 69 -6.68 -38.54 -44.27
C LEU A 69 -5.89 -39.29 -45.38
N ALA A 70 -5.68 -40.57 -45.25
CA ALA A 70 -4.91 -41.39 -46.21
C ALA A 70 -5.36 -41.28 -47.67
N PRO A 71 -6.66 -41.25 -48.00
CA PRO A 71 -7.11 -41.10 -49.41
C PRO A 71 -6.75 -39.75 -50.04
N PHE A 72 -6.46 -38.74 -49.26
CA PHE A 72 -6.13 -37.38 -49.72
C PHE A 72 -4.61 -37.15 -49.83
N SER A 73 -3.78 -38.13 -49.54
CA SER A 73 -2.32 -38.00 -49.63
C SER A 73 -1.89 -37.50 -51.01
N GLN A 74 -0.91 -36.59 -51.06
CA GLN A 74 -0.37 -35.97 -52.27
C GLN A 74 -1.40 -35.20 -53.10
N THR A 75 -2.55 -34.82 -52.54
CA THR A 75 -3.58 -34.05 -53.22
C THR A 75 -3.64 -32.60 -52.68
N ALA A 76 -4.09 -31.68 -53.55
CA ALA A 76 -4.36 -30.30 -53.14
C ALA A 76 -5.42 -30.22 -52.01
N VAL A 77 -6.33 -31.21 -51.94
CA VAL A 77 -7.36 -31.28 -50.89
C VAL A 77 -6.70 -31.43 -49.51
N LEU A 78 -5.67 -32.26 -49.38
CA LEU A 78 -4.95 -32.43 -48.10
C LEU A 78 -4.28 -31.12 -47.67
N LEU A 79 -3.75 -30.32 -48.62
CA LEU A 79 -3.18 -29.00 -48.31
C LEU A 79 -4.20 -28.08 -47.64
N TYR A 80 -5.44 -28.00 -48.19
CA TYR A 80 -6.50 -27.18 -47.61
C TYR A 80 -6.96 -27.71 -46.24
N ILE A 81 -7.04 -29.04 -46.08
CA ILE A 81 -7.35 -29.66 -44.77
C ILE A 81 -6.30 -29.31 -43.72
N VAL A 82 -5.02 -29.46 -44.05
CA VAL A 82 -3.90 -29.13 -43.12
C VAL A 82 -3.92 -27.66 -42.76
N ALA A 83 -4.17 -26.74 -43.73
CA ALA A 83 -4.31 -25.32 -43.46
C ALA A 83 -5.51 -25.04 -42.54
N GLY A 84 -6.65 -25.72 -42.75
CA GLY A 84 -7.81 -25.64 -41.86
C GLY A 84 -7.53 -26.11 -40.43
N ILE A 85 -6.82 -27.25 -40.29
CA ILE A 85 -6.38 -27.75 -38.96
C ILE A 85 -5.45 -26.75 -38.26
N TYR A 86 -4.51 -26.17 -39.01
CA TYR A 86 -3.56 -25.18 -38.43
C TYR A 86 -4.31 -23.94 -37.92
N ILE A 87 -5.26 -23.41 -38.70
CA ILE A 87 -6.10 -22.29 -38.28
C ILE A 87 -6.95 -22.67 -37.07
N ALA A 88 -7.54 -23.85 -37.04
CA ALA A 88 -8.38 -24.31 -35.93
C ALA A 88 -7.56 -24.43 -34.61
N ILE A 89 -6.36 -25.00 -34.69
CA ILE A 89 -5.44 -25.09 -33.53
C ILE A 89 -5.09 -23.68 -33.03
N TYR A 90 -4.74 -22.77 -33.94
CA TYR A 90 -4.35 -21.39 -33.58
C TYR A 90 -5.51 -20.61 -32.97
N VAL A 91 -6.72 -20.70 -33.55
CA VAL A 91 -7.91 -20.05 -32.99
C VAL A 91 -8.26 -20.64 -31.61
N MET A 92 -8.16 -21.95 -31.44
CA MET A 92 -8.42 -22.61 -30.14
C MET A 92 -7.40 -22.19 -29.08
N GLN A 93 -6.11 -22.13 -29.42
CA GLN A 93 -5.07 -21.68 -28.54
C GLN A 93 -5.28 -20.21 -28.13
N SER A 94 -5.58 -19.35 -29.09
CA SER A 94 -5.86 -17.93 -28.85
C SER A 94 -7.09 -17.73 -27.96
N ALA A 95 -8.15 -18.52 -28.19
CA ALA A 95 -9.36 -18.50 -27.35
C ALA A 95 -9.07 -18.95 -25.91
N LEU A 96 -8.30 -20.03 -25.72
CA LEU A 96 -7.91 -20.49 -24.38
C LEU A 96 -7.03 -19.48 -23.67
N SER A 97 -6.07 -18.87 -24.36
CA SER A 97 -5.23 -17.79 -23.84
C SER A 97 -6.06 -16.58 -23.40
N LEU A 98 -7.04 -16.16 -24.22
CA LEU A 98 -7.96 -15.07 -23.88
C LEU A 98 -8.80 -15.40 -22.63
N ILE A 99 -9.35 -16.62 -22.56
CA ILE A 99 -10.13 -17.08 -21.40
C ILE A 99 -9.27 -17.11 -20.14
N GLY A 100 -8.05 -17.65 -20.23
CA GLY A 100 -7.10 -17.69 -19.13
C GLY A 100 -6.75 -16.29 -18.63
N SER A 101 -6.41 -15.38 -19.55
CA SER A 101 -6.11 -13.97 -19.24
C SER A 101 -7.29 -13.26 -18.58
N TYR A 102 -8.52 -13.47 -19.07
CA TYR A 102 -9.72 -12.89 -18.49
C TYR A 102 -9.98 -13.39 -17.06
N ILE A 103 -9.90 -14.71 -16.85
CA ILE A 103 -10.08 -15.32 -15.52
C ILE A 103 -8.99 -14.82 -14.56
N GLY A 104 -7.74 -14.85 -15.00
CA GLY A 104 -6.59 -14.37 -14.22
C GLY A 104 -6.72 -12.89 -13.83
N ALA A 105 -7.02 -12.02 -14.81
CA ALA A 105 -7.21 -10.60 -14.55
C ALA A 105 -8.38 -10.32 -13.58
N LYS A 106 -9.55 -10.92 -13.82
CA LYS A 106 -10.74 -10.74 -12.96
C LYS A 106 -10.48 -11.18 -11.52
N PHE A 107 -9.76 -12.28 -11.35
CA PHE A 107 -9.42 -12.78 -10.03
C PHE A 107 -8.32 -11.94 -9.37
N GLY A 108 -7.27 -11.59 -10.10
CA GLY A 108 -6.17 -10.75 -9.62
C GLY A 108 -6.66 -9.38 -9.14
N PHE A 109 -7.52 -8.72 -9.90
CA PHE A 109 -8.12 -7.45 -9.49
C PHE A 109 -8.96 -7.57 -8.22
N ARG A 110 -9.78 -8.62 -8.08
CA ARG A 110 -10.56 -8.84 -6.84
C ARG A 110 -9.65 -9.06 -5.63
N MET A 111 -8.59 -9.83 -5.79
CA MET A 111 -7.63 -10.08 -4.73
C MET A 111 -6.90 -8.79 -4.35
N ASN A 112 -6.46 -8.00 -5.33
CA ASN A 112 -5.83 -6.71 -5.11
C ASN A 112 -6.76 -5.73 -4.36
N ILE A 113 -8.06 -5.67 -4.73
CA ILE A 113 -9.06 -4.87 -4.00
C ILE A 113 -9.14 -5.28 -2.53
N ASN A 114 -9.16 -6.58 -2.23
CA ASN A 114 -9.21 -7.07 -0.86
C ASN A 114 -7.94 -6.72 -0.06
N VAL A 115 -6.77 -6.87 -0.67
CA VAL A 115 -5.49 -6.48 -0.06
C VAL A 115 -5.46 -4.97 0.20
N LYS A 116 -5.83 -4.15 -0.79
CA LYS A 116 -5.91 -2.69 -0.65
C LYS A 116 -6.88 -2.27 0.44
N LYS A 117 -8.06 -2.86 0.48
CA LYS A 117 -9.05 -2.61 1.53
C LYS A 117 -8.50 -2.95 2.91
N GLN A 118 -7.89 -4.12 3.07
CA GLN A 118 -7.32 -4.56 4.33
C GLN A 118 -6.14 -3.66 4.75
N LEU A 119 -5.23 -3.35 3.83
CA LEU A 119 -4.09 -2.48 4.08
C LEU A 119 -4.56 -1.07 4.50
N PHE A 120 -5.47 -0.46 3.74
CA PHE A 120 -6.00 0.87 4.02
C PHE A 120 -6.67 0.93 5.39
N PHE A 121 -7.51 -0.05 5.71
CA PHE A 121 -8.18 -0.14 7.00
C PHE A 121 -7.18 -0.24 8.16
N ASN A 122 -6.13 -1.04 8.03
CA ASN A 122 -5.09 -1.19 9.05
C ASN A 122 -4.23 0.07 9.19
N ILE A 123 -3.89 0.74 8.09
CA ILE A 123 -3.18 2.04 8.12
C ILE A 123 -3.99 3.07 8.93
N LEU A 124 -5.29 3.16 8.70
CA LEU A 124 -6.17 4.09 9.42
C LEU A 124 -6.32 3.74 10.92
N LYS A 125 -6.16 2.48 11.29
CA LYS A 125 -6.19 2.02 12.70
C LYS A 125 -4.87 2.23 13.44
N MET A 126 -3.77 2.43 12.74
CA MET A 126 -2.45 2.57 13.35
C MET A 126 -2.38 3.83 14.22
N PRO A 127 -1.93 3.74 15.48
CA PRO A 127 -1.79 4.90 16.36
C PRO A 127 -0.90 5.98 15.75
N MET A 128 -1.26 7.25 15.95
CA MET A 128 -0.52 8.37 15.36
C MET A 128 0.95 8.44 15.80
N ASN A 129 1.22 8.08 17.05
CA ASN A 129 2.55 8.13 17.66
C ASN A 129 3.23 6.75 17.75
N SER A 130 2.81 5.80 16.92
CA SER A 130 3.48 4.50 16.86
C SER A 130 4.90 4.66 16.29
N PRO A 131 5.94 4.13 16.96
CA PRO A 131 7.31 4.14 16.42
C PRO A 131 7.45 3.34 15.12
N LYS A 132 6.46 2.50 14.82
CA LYS A 132 6.36 1.71 13.59
C LYS A 132 5.60 2.43 12.47
N ARG A 133 5.12 3.65 12.72
CA ARG A 133 4.38 4.42 11.72
C ARG A 133 5.34 4.91 10.65
N LEU A 134 5.02 4.59 9.42
CA LEU A 134 5.74 5.05 8.24
C LEU A 134 5.24 6.43 7.80
N ASP A 135 6.01 7.09 6.97
CA ASP A 135 5.57 8.32 6.32
C ASP A 135 4.38 8.08 5.39
N ALA A 136 3.55 9.12 5.20
CA ALA A 136 2.36 9.02 4.36
C ALA A 136 2.68 8.56 2.92
N GLY A 137 3.83 9.00 2.38
CA GLY A 137 4.32 8.59 1.07
C GLY A 137 4.57 7.09 0.96
N ASP A 138 5.18 6.48 1.98
CA ASP A 138 5.42 5.04 2.04
C ASP A 138 4.11 4.25 2.05
N TYR A 139 3.12 4.71 2.81
CA TYR A 139 1.80 4.05 2.82
C TYR A 139 1.12 4.13 1.45
N VAL A 140 1.16 5.29 0.79
CA VAL A 140 0.60 5.48 -0.56
C VAL A 140 1.34 4.60 -1.57
N TYR A 141 2.67 4.51 -1.47
CA TYR A 141 3.47 3.62 -2.31
C TYR A 141 3.09 2.15 -2.13
N ARG A 142 3.01 1.66 -0.88
CA ARG A 142 2.60 0.28 -0.59
C ARG A 142 1.17 -0.01 -1.07
N GLN A 143 0.27 0.96 -0.88
CA GLN A 143 -1.12 0.86 -1.32
C GLN A 143 -1.25 0.74 -2.84
N ASN A 144 -0.44 1.49 -3.61
CA ASN A 144 -0.59 1.58 -5.06
C ASN A 144 0.31 0.59 -5.81
N GLN A 145 1.55 0.41 -5.39
CA GLN A 145 2.55 -0.39 -6.12
C GLN A 145 2.69 -1.80 -5.55
N GLU A 146 2.81 -1.93 -4.23
CA GLU A 146 3.10 -3.24 -3.63
C GLU A 146 1.85 -4.11 -3.43
N SER A 147 0.65 -3.52 -3.37
CA SER A 147 -0.59 -4.26 -3.12
C SER A 147 -0.90 -5.35 -4.14
N SER A 148 -0.37 -5.25 -5.37
CA SER A 148 -0.51 -6.27 -6.41
C SER A 148 0.42 -7.47 -6.24
N ALA A 149 1.46 -7.36 -5.39
CA ALA A 149 2.47 -8.40 -5.26
C ALA A 149 1.91 -9.78 -4.90
N ILE A 150 0.88 -9.85 -4.04
CA ILE A 150 0.27 -11.13 -3.67
C ILE A 150 -0.50 -11.77 -4.84
N SER A 151 -1.16 -10.94 -5.67
CA SER A 151 -1.84 -11.42 -6.88
C SER A 151 -0.85 -11.84 -7.95
N ASN A 152 0.24 -11.10 -8.13
CA ASN A 152 1.30 -11.45 -9.06
C ASN A 152 1.93 -12.79 -8.68
N LEU A 153 2.34 -12.94 -7.41
CA LEU A 153 2.93 -14.16 -6.89
C LEU A 153 2.07 -15.41 -7.15
N ILE A 154 0.74 -15.32 -6.94
CA ILE A 154 -0.16 -16.48 -7.05
C ILE A 154 -0.61 -16.71 -8.50
N LEU A 155 -0.93 -15.67 -9.26
CA LEU A 155 -1.60 -15.77 -10.54
C LEU A 155 -0.68 -15.58 -11.75
N VAL A 156 0.41 -14.86 -11.58
CA VAL A 156 1.39 -14.65 -12.65
C VAL A 156 2.53 -15.63 -12.48
N ASP A 157 3.29 -15.51 -11.39
CA ASP A 157 4.52 -16.28 -11.22
C ASP A 157 4.27 -17.79 -11.07
N MET A 158 3.34 -18.19 -10.17
CA MET A 158 3.07 -19.61 -9.96
C MET A 158 2.40 -20.27 -11.16
N VAL A 159 1.52 -19.57 -11.87
CA VAL A 159 0.87 -20.10 -13.07
C VAL A 159 1.86 -20.19 -14.22
N SER A 160 2.71 -19.16 -14.44
CA SER A 160 3.78 -19.19 -15.44
C SER A 160 4.76 -20.35 -15.17
N ILE A 161 5.21 -20.53 -13.93
CA ILE A 161 6.05 -21.67 -13.54
C ILE A 161 5.35 -23.00 -13.86
N PHE A 162 4.06 -23.13 -13.54
CA PHE A 162 3.29 -24.34 -13.84
C PHE A 162 3.17 -24.61 -15.34
N GLU A 163 2.86 -23.60 -16.15
CA GLU A 163 2.78 -23.69 -17.62
C GLU A 163 4.14 -24.06 -18.21
N SER A 164 5.21 -23.44 -17.73
CA SER A 164 6.57 -23.73 -18.17
C SER A 164 6.99 -25.17 -17.85
N PHE A 165 6.66 -25.69 -16.67
CA PHE A 165 6.89 -27.10 -16.34
C PHE A 165 6.08 -28.04 -17.23
N LEU A 166 4.78 -27.76 -17.44
CA LEU A 166 3.94 -28.58 -18.33
C LEU A 166 4.49 -28.61 -19.77
N THR A 167 4.90 -27.43 -20.29
CA THR A 167 5.47 -27.32 -21.62
C THR A 167 6.78 -28.09 -21.71
N LEU A 168 7.68 -27.90 -20.73
CA LEU A 168 8.96 -28.62 -20.67
C LEU A 168 8.79 -30.15 -20.68
N PHE A 169 7.94 -30.66 -19.79
CA PHE A 169 7.70 -32.11 -19.71
C PHE A 169 6.96 -32.61 -20.95
N GLY A 170 5.99 -31.88 -21.47
CA GLY A 170 5.25 -32.24 -22.68
C GLY A 170 6.16 -32.29 -23.92
N VAL A 171 7.01 -31.28 -24.09
CA VAL A 171 8.01 -31.23 -25.18
C VAL A 171 9.02 -32.38 -25.05
N LEU A 172 9.63 -32.58 -23.85
CA LEU A 172 10.57 -33.66 -23.62
C LEU A 172 9.95 -35.04 -23.92
N PHE A 173 8.71 -35.26 -23.49
CA PHE A 173 8.01 -36.49 -23.77
C PHE A 173 7.84 -36.75 -25.26
N ILE A 174 7.42 -35.71 -26.03
CA ILE A 174 7.27 -35.80 -27.48
C ILE A 174 8.62 -36.03 -28.17
N LEU A 175 9.67 -35.29 -27.79
CA LEU A 175 11.00 -35.46 -28.37
C LEU A 175 11.57 -36.87 -28.16
N ILE A 176 11.42 -37.43 -26.96
CA ILE A 176 11.86 -38.82 -26.66
C ILE A 176 11.12 -39.82 -27.52
N LEU A 177 9.81 -39.64 -27.77
CA LEU A 177 9.04 -40.52 -28.63
C LEU A 177 9.43 -40.42 -30.11
N ILE A 178 9.92 -39.25 -30.57
CA ILE A 178 10.38 -39.10 -31.96
C ILE A 178 11.77 -39.70 -32.13
N ASP A 179 12.74 -39.23 -31.35
CA ASP A 179 14.12 -39.78 -31.36
C ASP A 179 14.84 -39.45 -30.05
N TRP A 180 15.12 -40.47 -29.25
CA TRP A 180 15.80 -40.30 -27.95
C TRP A 180 17.27 -39.86 -28.11
N LYS A 181 17.95 -40.19 -29.23
CA LYS A 181 19.36 -39.79 -29.46
C LYS A 181 19.47 -38.30 -29.77
N LEU A 182 18.60 -37.80 -30.63
CA LEU A 182 18.52 -36.37 -30.91
C LEU A 182 18.07 -35.58 -29.69
N THR A 183 17.20 -36.18 -28.84
CA THR A 183 16.77 -35.57 -27.56
C THR A 183 17.96 -35.37 -26.62
N LEU A 184 18.89 -36.31 -26.53
CA LEU A 184 20.12 -36.15 -25.72
C LEU A 184 20.96 -34.96 -26.19
N ILE A 185 21.02 -34.70 -27.51
CA ILE A 185 21.72 -33.55 -28.06
C ILE A 185 21.02 -32.27 -27.60
N SER A 186 19.67 -32.19 -27.70
CA SER A 186 18.90 -31.05 -27.24
C SER A 186 19.10 -30.76 -25.75
N VAL A 187 19.01 -31.81 -24.90
CA VAL A 187 19.14 -31.69 -23.45
C VAL A 187 20.56 -31.34 -23.02
N SER A 188 21.58 -31.70 -23.81
CA SER A 188 22.97 -31.40 -23.49
C SER A 188 23.28 -29.89 -23.36
N VAL A 189 22.42 -29.01 -23.91
CA VAL A 189 22.54 -27.54 -23.79
C VAL A 189 22.10 -27.04 -22.40
N VAL A 190 21.21 -27.76 -21.72
CA VAL A 190 20.63 -27.31 -20.42
C VAL A 190 21.71 -27.05 -19.36
N PRO A 191 22.73 -27.90 -19.15
CA PRO A 191 23.81 -27.61 -18.22
C PRO A 191 24.57 -26.32 -18.55
N PHE A 192 24.82 -26.02 -19.83
CA PHE A 192 25.52 -24.80 -20.24
C PHE A 192 24.68 -23.56 -19.99
N MET A 193 23.37 -23.62 -20.23
CA MET A 193 22.43 -22.55 -19.86
C MET A 193 22.41 -22.36 -18.34
N GLY A 194 22.38 -23.43 -17.56
CA GLY A 194 22.46 -23.37 -16.11
C GLY A 194 23.72 -22.68 -15.60
N LEU A 195 24.87 -23.00 -16.16
CA LEU A 195 26.16 -22.35 -15.84
C LEU A 195 26.14 -20.85 -16.21
N SER A 196 25.60 -20.51 -17.37
CA SER A 196 25.41 -19.11 -17.78
C SER A 196 24.51 -18.36 -16.80
N MET A 197 23.42 -18.96 -16.37
CA MET A 197 22.51 -18.40 -15.38
C MET A 197 23.17 -18.20 -14.02
N LEU A 198 23.96 -19.12 -13.53
CA LEU A 198 24.72 -18.98 -12.29
C LEU A 198 25.73 -17.82 -12.36
N TYR A 199 26.38 -17.64 -13.52
CA TYR A 199 27.36 -16.57 -13.71
C TYR A 199 26.73 -15.19 -13.84
N PHE A 200 25.69 -15.05 -14.67
CA PHE A 200 25.05 -13.75 -14.93
C PHE A 200 23.96 -13.41 -13.91
N GLY A 201 23.24 -14.40 -13.39
CA GLY A 201 22.06 -14.21 -12.53
C GLY A 201 22.36 -13.35 -11.31
N ASN A 202 23.41 -13.66 -10.55
CA ASN A 202 23.79 -12.87 -9.37
C ASN A 202 24.15 -11.42 -9.72
N LYS A 203 24.82 -11.20 -10.88
CA LYS A 203 25.19 -9.85 -11.34
C LYS A 203 23.96 -9.05 -11.79
N ILE A 204 23.03 -9.71 -12.49
CA ILE A 204 21.76 -9.13 -12.92
C ILE A 204 20.93 -8.75 -11.69
N GLU A 205 20.78 -9.65 -10.70
CA GLU A 205 20.06 -9.41 -9.45
C GLU A 205 20.65 -8.22 -8.67
N GLN A 206 21.97 -8.16 -8.54
CA GLN A 206 22.64 -7.04 -7.87
C GLN A 206 22.40 -5.72 -8.61
N SER A 207 22.53 -5.71 -9.95
CA SER A 207 22.29 -4.51 -10.76
C SER A 207 20.82 -4.07 -10.72
N ALA A 208 19.87 -5.00 -10.67
CA ALA A 208 18.45 -4.70 -10.50
C ALA A 208 18.17 -4.05 -9.13
N LYS A 209 18.83 -4.53 -8.07
CA LYS A 209 18.73 -3.94 -6.74
C LYS A 209 19.27 -2.51 -6.71
N GLU A 210 20.46 -2.29 -7.28
CA GLU A 210 21.05 -0.93 -7.38
C GLU A 210 20.13 0.03 -8.15
N LEU A 211 19.50 -0.43 -9.24
CA LEU A 211 18.51 0.36 -9.99
C LEU A 211 17.29 0.71 -9.16
N SER A 212 16.76 -0.25 -8.41
CA SER A 212 15.61 -0.03 -7.53
C SER A 212 15.89 1.03 -6.46
N GLU A 213 17.09 1.01 -5.87
CA GLU A 213 17.54 2.02 -4.89
C GLU A 213 17.64 3.42 -5.50
N ILE A 214 18.18 3.53 -6.74
CA ILE A 214 18.28 4.80 -7.46
C ILE A 214 16.88 5.32 -7.82
N SER A 215 16.01 4.45 -8.33
CA SER A 215 14.62 4.83 -8.67
C SER A 215 13.85 5.32 -7.46
N SER A 216 14.04 4.69 -6.29
CA SER A 216 13.47 5.17 -5.02
C SER A 216 13.98 6.57 -4.67
N ARG A 217 15.28 6.83 -4.85
CA ARG A 217 15.88 8.15 -4.63
C ARG A 217 15.30 9.21 -5.56
N ILE A 218 15.12 8.90 -6.85
CA ILE A 218 14.48 9.80 -7.82
C ILE A 218 13.06 10.13 -7.38
N TYR A 219 12.28 9.12 -6.96
CA TYR A 219 10.92 9.32 -6.47
C TYR A 219 10.88 10.25 -5.27
N THR A 220 11.75 10.03 -4.28
CA THR A 220 11.84 10.89 -3.07
C THR A 220 12.19 12.33 -3.42
N LEU A 221 13.21 12.56 -4.26
CA LEU A 221 13.60 13.90 -4.71
C LEU A 221 12.48 14.62 -5.45
N THR A 222 11.77 13.90 -6.32
CA THR A 222 10.64 14.45 -7.07
C THR A 222 9.49 14.82 -6.15
N GLN A 223 9.14 13.92 -5.22
CA GLN A 223 8.09 14.15 -4.25
C GLN A 223 8.40 15.35 -3.34
N GLU A 224 9.62 15.43 -2.81
CA GLU A 224 10.06 16.52 -1.95
C GLU A 224 9.99 17.87 -2.68
N SER A 225 10.47 17.92 -3.94
CA SER A 225 10.45 19.13 -4.75
C SER A 225 9.03 19.60 -5.09
N ILE A 226 8.12 18.66 -5.37
CA ILE A 226 6.71 18.99 -5.68
C ILE A 226 5.96 19.40 -4.42
N MET A 227 6.17 18.73 -3.29
CA MET A 227 5.52 19.07 -2.03
C MET A 227 5.92 20.45 -1.49
N ASN A 228 7.14 20.91 -1.81
CA ASN A 228 7.66 22.20 -1.39
C ASN A 228 7.86 23.15 -2.60
N VAL A 229 6.99 23.07 -3.61
CA VAL A 229 7.11 23.87 -4.85
C VAL A 229 7.05 25.38 -4.58
N ASP A 230 6.29 25.79 -3.58
CA ASP A 230 6.20 27.17 -3.10
C ASP A 230 7.57 27.69 -2.62
N VAL A 231 8.31 26.90 -1.83
CA VAL A 231 9.66 27.23 -1.37
C VAL A 231 10.63 27.28 -2.56
N VAL A 232 10.56 26.32 -3.47
CA VAL A 232 11.40 26.30 -4.68
C VAL A 232 11.18 27.57 -5.52
N GLN A 233 9.92 28.01 -5.66
CA GLN A 233 9.55 29.22 -6.41
C GLN A 233 9.95 30.49 -5.67
N MET A 234 9.70 30.60 -4.35
CA MET A 234 10.07 31.76 -3.55
C MET A 234 11.57 32.06 -3.59
N PHE A 235 12.40 31.02 -3.65
CA PHE A 235 13.86 31.16 -3.70
C PHE A 235 14.46 31.06 -5.12
N ASN A 236 13.61 31.00 -6.17
CA ASN A 236 14.03 30.86 -7.57
C ASN A 236 15.05 29.69 -7.78
N ARG A 237 14.76 28.52 -7.18
CA ARG A 237 15.64 27.35 -7.20
C ARG A 237 15.20 26.25 -8.16
N GLN A 238 14.37 26.56 -9.16
CA GLN A 238 13.87 25.59 -10.14
C GLN A 238 15.03 24.91 -10.91
N ASP A 239 15.99 25.73 -11.39
CA ASP A 239 17.15 25.22 -12.13
C ASP A 239 18.01 24.31 -11.25
N TYR A 240 18.28 24.70 -10.01
CA TYR A 240 19.04 23.89 -9.06
C TYR A 240 18.39 22.53 -8.79
N GLN A 241 17.07 22.51 -8.54
CA GLN A 241 16.33 21.26 -8.31
C GLN A 241 16.32 20.39 -9.57
N THR A 242 16.14 21.01 -10.75
CA THR A 242 16.18 20.31 -12.03
C THR A 242 17.56 19.70 -12.29
N GLU A 243 18.64 20.44 -12.08
CA GLU A 243 20.02 19.93 -12.23
C GLU A 243 20.29 18.78 -11.26
N THR A 244 19.81 18.88 -10.02
CA THR A 244 19.98 17.84 -9.01
C THR A 244 19.27 16.54 -9.44
N LEU A 245 18.04 16.65 -9.94
CA LEU A 245 17.30 15.52 -10.49
C LEU A 245 18.02 14.92 -11.70
N VAL A 246 18.44 15.76 -12.65
CA VAL A 246 19.14 15.34 -13.87
C VAL A 246 20.45 14.59 -13.55
N LYS A 247 21.21 15.02 -12.55
CA LYS A 247 22.42 14.29 -12.10
C LYS A 247 22.09 12.85 -11.66
N VAL A 248 21.01 12.68 -10.89
CA VAL A 248 20.59 11.34 -10.44
C VAL A 248 20.05 10.50 -11.60
N LEU A 249 19.31 11.11 -12.53
CA LEU A 249 18.84 10.45 -13.76
C LEU A 249 20.00 9.94 -14.63
N PHE A 250 21.10 10.70 -14.76
CA PHE A 250 22.29 10.22 -15.47
C PHE A 250 22.98 9.05 -14.75
N ILE A 251 22.97 9.02 -13.43
CA ILE A 251 23.46 7.86 -12.68
C ILE A 251 22.57 6.64 -12.96
N GLU A 252 21.24 6.83 -12.94
CA GLU A 252 20.29 5.77 -13.31
C GLU A 252 20.52 5.27 -14.73
N LEU A 253 20.68 6.17 -15.71
CA LEU A 253 20.93 5.83 -17.11
C LEU A 253 22.15 4.92 -17.25
N ASN A 254 23.29 5.28 -16.65
CA ASN A 254 24.51 4.49 -16.73
C ASN A 254 24.35 3.09 -16.10
N LYS A 255 23.64 3.00 -14.97
CA LYS A 255 23.36 1.72 -14.32
C LYS A 255 22.36 0.88 -15.13
N ARG A 256 21.34 1.51 -15.72
CA ARG A 256 20.37 0.85 -16.60
C ARG A 256 21.03 0.32 -17.88
N LEU A 257 21.91 1.09 -18.49
CA LEU A 257 22.69 0.62 -19.65
C LEU A 257 23.53 -0.60 -19.29
N LYS A 258 24.26 -0.56 -18.16
CA LYS A 258 25.03 -1.72 -17.69
C LYS A 258 24.13 -2.96 -17.46
N TYR A 259 22.99 -2.78 -16.82
CA TYR A 259 21.99 -3.84 -16.59
C TYR A 259 21.48 -4.42 -17.91
N THR A 260 21.11 -3.55 -18.88
CA THR A 260 20.64 -3.95 -20.21
C THR A 260 21.70 -4.74 -21.00
N VAL A 261 22.95 -4.27 -20.95
CA VAL A 261 24.06 -5.00 -21.59
C VAL A 261 24.28 -6.37 -20.97
N MET A 262 24.16 -6.49 -19.63
CA MET A 262 24.32 -7.79 -18.95
C MET A 262 23.22 -8.78 -19.33
N ILE A 263 21.96 -8.32 -19.39
CA ILE A 263 20.84 -9.16 -19.88
C ILE A 263 21.07 -9.53 -21.34
N GLY A 264 21.46 -8.56 -22.18
CA GLY A 264 21.75 -8.82 -23.60
C GLY A 264 22.88 -9.85 -23.81
N MET A 265 23.96 -9.78 -23.02
CA MET A 265 25.03 -10.76 -23.07
C MET A 265 24.60 -12.16 -22.61
N PHE A 266 23.77 -12.25 -21.56
CA PHE A 266 23.17 -13.51 -21.13
C PHE A 266 22.28 -14.11 -22.23
N GLY A 267 21.39 -13.30 -22.83
CA GLY A 267 20.52 -13.75 -23.93
C GLY A 267 21.32 -14.16 -25.17
N LEU A 268 22.37 -13.41 -25.54
CA LEU A 268 23.24 -13.76 -26.66
C LEU A 268 23.95 -15.10 -26.42
N LEU A 269 24.50 -15.33 -25.22
CA LEU A 269 25.18 -16.57 -24.90
C LEU A 269 24.22 -17.76 -24.90
N SER A 270 23.02 -17.58 -24.31
CA SER A 270 21.95 -18.59 -24.31
C SER A 270 21.52 -18.93 -25.73
N SER A 271 21.28 -17.93 -26.59
CA SER A 271 20.90 -18.17 -27.99
C SER A 271 21.98 -18.87 -28.81
N LEU A 272 23.26 -18.61 -28.56
CA LEU A 272 24.35 -19.35 -29.21
C LEU A 272 24.39 -20.82 -28.86
N PHE A 273 24.11 -21.19 -27.61
CA PHE A 273 23.98 -22.60 -27.21
C PHE A 273 22.79 -23.27 -27.90
N VAL A 274 21.65 -22.59 -27.96
CA VAL A 274 20.43 -23.09 -28.65
C VAL A 274 20.70 -23.29 -30.15
N VAL A 275 21.30 -22.31 -30.82
CA VAL A 275 21.62 -22.40 -32.24
C VAL A 275 22.62 -23.54 -32.48
N GLY A 276 23.65 -23.70 -31.64
CA GLY A 276 24.58 -24.80 -31.69
C GLY A 276 23.92 -26.18 -31.61
N ALA A 277 22.93 -26.34 -30.70
CA ALA A 277 22.14 -27.55 -30.61
C ALA A 277 21.30 -27.80 -31.87
N ILE A 278 20.63 -26.75 -32.38
CA ILE A 278 19.82 -26.86 -33.61
C ILE A 278 20.70 -27.28 -34.79
N ILE A 279 21.91 -26.71 -34.94
CA ILE A 279 22.84 -27.12 -35.98
C ILE A 279 23.23 -28.57 -35.84
N ALA A 280 23.55 -29.03 -34.62
CA ALA A 280 23.86 -30.45 -34.36
C ALA A 280 22.69 -31.37 -34.73
N ILE A 281 21.46 -30.98 -34.34
CA ILE A 281 20.23 -31.71 -34.69
C ILE A 281 20.03 -31.78 -36.20
N VAL A 282 20.25 -30.66 -36.92
CA VAL A 282 20.13 -30.62 -38.40
C VAL A 282 21.13 -31.54 -39.04
N ILE A 283 22.39 -31.56 -38.55
CA ILE A 283 23.45 -32.44 -39.12
C ILE A 283 23.13 -33.91 -38.82
N PHE A 284 22.95 -34.31 -37.56
CA PHE A 284 22.73 -35.71 -37.18
C PHE A 284 21.36 -36.22 -37.64
N GLY A 285 20.30 -35.41 -37.48
CA GLY A 285 18.95 -35.75 -37.95
C GLY A 285 18.85 -35.75 -39.47
N GLY A 286 19.59 -34.85 -40.18
CA GLY A 286 19.68 -34.83 -41.64
C GLY A 286 20.33 -36.10 -42.19
N ILE A 287 21.41 -36.58 -41.55
CA ILE A 287 22.03 -37.87 -41.91
C ILE A 287 21.00 -39.03 -41.73
N GLN A 288 20.24 -39.07 -40.63
CA GLN A 288 19.20 -40.07 -40.44
C GLN A 288 18.09 -40.01 -41.51
N VAL A 289 17.73 -38.81 -42.00
CA VAL A 289 16.78 -38.67 -43.12
C VAL A 289 17.36 -39.22 -44.42
N LEU A 290 18.64 -38.91 -44.73
CA LEU A 290 19.35 -39.43 -45.90
C LEU A 290 19.46 -40.98 -45.88
N ASP A 291 19.67 -41.53 -44.69
CA ASP A 291 19.73 -43.00 -44.46
C ASP A 291 18.34 -43.66 -44.42
N GLY A 292 17.24 -42.91 -44.57
CA GLY A 292 15.87 -43.41 -44.54
C GLY A 292 15.36 -43.86 -43.15
N LEU A 293 16.07 -43.51 -42.07
CA LEU A 293 15.73 -43.93 -40.68
C LEU A 293 14.62 -43.06 -40.12
N THR A 294 14.47 -41.82 -40.58
CA THR A 294 13.42 -40.89 -40.14
C THR A 294 12.90 -40.07 -41.34
N THR A 295 11.73 -39.44 -41.17
CA THR A 295 11.14 -38.58 -42.23
C THR A 295 11.61 -37.14 -42.07
N PHE A 296 11.61 -36.38 -43.18
CA PHE A 296 11.94 -34.95 -43.16
C PHE A 296 10.96 -34.15 -42.29
N GLY A 297 9.64 -34.48 -42.29
CA GLY A 297 8.67 -33.89 -41.38
C GLY A 297 8.91 -34.20 -39.92
N SER A 298 9.44 -35.38 -39.56
CA SER A 298 9.83 -35.70 -38.20
C SER A 298 11.00 -34.84 -37.76
N LEU A 299 12.00 -34.58 -38.62
CA LEU A 299 13.11 -33.68 -38.33
C LEU A 299 12.63 -32.22 -38.17
N LEU A 300 11.70 -31.75 -39.01
CA LEU A 300 11.13 -30.39 -38.91
C LEU A 300 10.43 -30.16 -37.57
N ILE A 301 9.56 -31.10 -37.14
CA ILE A 301 8.91 -30.93 -35.82
C ILE A 301 9.87 -31.09 -34.67
N PHE A 302 10.90 -31.93 -34.81
CA PHE A 302 11.94 -32.06 -33.81
C PHE A 302 12.70 -30.75 -33.58
N ILE A 303 13.09 -30.05 -34.66
CA ILE A 303 13.73 -28.72 -34.62
C ILE A 303 12.79 -27.72 -33.95
N THR A 304 11.51 -27.71 -34.32
CA THR A 304 10.50 -26.79 -33.76
C THR A 304 10.32 -27.03 -32.25
N TYR A 305 10.16 -28.27 -31.81
CA TYR A 305 10.06 -28.59 -30.39
C TYR A 305 11.34 -28.34 -29.60
N SER A 306 12.50 -28.50 -30.24
CA SER A 306 13.78 -28.14 -29.61
C SER A 306 13.82 -26.65 -29.26
N GLY A 307 13.25 -25.78 -30.10
CA GLY A 307 13.05 -24.37 -29.76
C GLY A 307 12.15 -24.18 -28.53
N TYR A 308 11.02 -24.91 -28.49
CA TYR A 308 10.09 -24.83 -27.34
C TYR A 308 10.63 -25.42 -26.02
N LEU A 309 11.78 -26.09 -26.02
CA LEU A 309 12.41 -26.60 -24.81
C LEU A 309 13.10 -25.48 -24.00
N PHE A 310 13.56 -24.43 -24.66
CA PHE A 310 14.40 -23.42 -24.02
C PHE A 310 13.60 -22.25 -23.42
N ASP A 311 12.51 -21.83 -24.07
CA ASP A 311 11.64 -20.75 -23.60
C ASP A 311 11.14 -20.99 -22.14
N PRO A 312 10.61 -22.19 -21.77
CA PRO A 312 10.21 -22.48 -20.39
C PRO A 312 11.34 -22.37 -19.38
N LEU A 313 12.56 -22.68 -19.75
CA LEU A 313 13.72 -22.57 -18.85
C LEU A 313 14.03 -21.10 -18.52
N GLU A 314 13.96 -20.23 -19.52
CA GLU A 314 14.14 -18.78 -19.33
C GLU A 314 12.99 -18.18 -18.51
N GLU A 315 11.75 -18.60 -18.77
CA GLU A 315 10.58 -18.17 -18.00
C GLU A 315 10.65 -18.59 -16.51
N ILE A 316 11.00 -19.83 -16.22
CA ILE A 316 11.21 -20.30 -14.83
C ILE A 316 12.29 -19.47 -14.14
N ALA A 317 13.40 -19.20 -14.85
CA ALA A 317 14.49 -18.39 -14.32
C ALA A 317 14.04 -16.96 -13.99
N GLY A 318 13.30 -16.33 -14.88
CA GLY A 318 12.71 -15.00 -14.68
C GLY A 318 11.69 -14.97 -13.55
N ALA A 319 10.79 -15.96 -13.52
CA ALA A 319 9.76 -16.07 -12.49
C ALA A 319 10.34 -16.22 -11.08
N ILE A 320 11.47 -16.91 -10.89
CA ILE A 320 12.16 -17.00 -9.59
C ILE A 320 12.58 -15.62 -9.08
N GLY A 321 13.06 -14.75 -9.98
CA GLY A 321 13.41 -13.37 -9.65
C GLY A 321 12.19 -12.56 -9.21
N ASN A 322 11.10 -12.64 -9.97
CA ASN A 322 9.84 -11.97 -9.68
C ASN A 322 9.25 -12.46 -8.34
N VAL A 323 9.23 -13.78 -8.09
CA VAL A 323 8.76 -14.38 -6.83
C VAL A 323 9.53 -13.80 -5.63
N ARG A 324 10.86 -13.62 -5.72
CA ARG A 324 11.64 -13.02 -4.64
C ARG A 324 11.25 -11.56 -4.40
N GLN A 325 11.08 -10.78 -5.46
CA GLN A 325 10.67 -9.37 -5.38
C GLN A 325 9.27 -9.24 -4.81
N ASP A 326 8.29 -9.98 -5.33
CA ASP A 326 6.92 -9.96 -4.88
C ASP A 326 6.78 -10.44 -3.43
N MET A 327 7.54 -11.47 -3.04
CA MET A 327 7.58 -11.93 -1.65
C MET A 327 8.15 -10.88 -0.69
N ALA A 328 9.12 -10.06 -1.12
CA ALA A 328 9.61 -8.94 -0.31
C ALA A 328 8.52 -7.87 -0.11
N SER A 329 7.76 -7.52 -1.16
CA SER A 329 6.62 -6.60 -1.09
C SER A 329 5.48 -7.15 -0.23
N VAL A 330 5.15 -8.43 -0.39
CA VAL A 330 4.17 -9.16 0.44
C VAL A 330 4.54 -9.10 1.93
N LYS A 331 5.82 -9.29 2.27
CA LYS A 331 6.30 -9.15 3.66
C LYS A 331 6.11 -7.74 4.20
N ARG A 332 6.42 -6.69 3.42
CA ARG A 332 6.23 -5.29 3.86
C ARG A 332 4.76 -4.93 4.07
N ILE A 333 3.86 -5.43 3.21
CA ILE A 333 2.41 -5.27 3.41
C ILE A 333 1.96 -6.00 4.68
N PHE A 334 2.39 -7.25 4.83
CA PHE A 334 2.02 -8.07 5.98
C PHE A 334 2.49 -7.46 7.29
N GLN A 335 3.67 -6.83 7.34
CA GLN A 335 4.15 -6.12 8.53
C GLN A 335 3.15 -5.05 8.99
N VAL A 336 2.64 -4.21 8.08
CA VAL A 336 1.64 -3.19 8.42
C VAL A 336 0.36 -3.82 8.97
N ILE A 337 -0.08 -4.94 8.39
CA ILE A 337 -1.28 -5.65 8.82
C ILE A 337 -1.08 -6.34 10.17
N ASP A 338 0.07 -6.94 10.42
CA ASP A 338 0.37 -7.70 11.65
C ASP A 338 0.63 -6.75 12.82
N ASP A 339 1.34 -5.65 12.59
CA ASP A 339 1.57 -4.60 13.61
C ASP A 339 0.26 -4.01 14.15
N THR A 340 -0.77 -3.92 13.31
CA THR A 340 -2.09 -3.42 13.74
C THR A 340 -2.93 -4.47 14.44
N LYS A 341 -2.74 -5.76 14.20
CA LYS A 341 -3.47 -6.84 14.90
C LYS A 341 -3.13 -6.94 16.38
N ASP A 342 -1.88 -6.71 16.75
CA ASP A 342 -1.49 -6.67 18.16
C ASP A 342 -2.13 -5.48 18.89
N LEU A 343 -2.42 -4.39 18.16
CA LEU A 343 -3.15 -3.23 18.64
C LEU A 343 -4.68 -3.48 18.73
N GLU A 344 -5.23 -4.39 17.94
CA GLU A 344 -6.65 -4.78 18.03
C GLU A 344 -6.99 -5.51 19.33
N LYS A 345 -6.06 -6.25 19.91
CA LYS A 345 -6.26 -6.88 21.23
C LYS A 345 -6.45 -5.85 22.34
N THR A 346 -5.88 -4.65 22.15
CA THR A 346 -6.09 -3.50 23.04
C THR A 346 -7.26 -2.61 22.63
N SER A 347 -7.89 -2.82 21.47
CA SER A 347 -9.00 -2.01 20.95
C SER A 347 -10.37 -2.57 21.29
N GLY A 348 -10.48 -3.87 21.57
CA GLY A 348 -11.69 -4.52 22.07
C GLY A 348 -11.70 -4.42 23.58
N GLY A 349 -12.49 -3.49 24.14
CA GLY A 349 -12.60 -3.27 25.57
C GLY A 349 -14.04 -2.99 25.99
N LEU A 350 -14.21 -2.67 27.26
CA LEU A 350 -15.49 -2.32 27.87
C LEU A 350 -16.14 -1.14 27.11
N GLU A 351 -17.42 -1.23 26.85
CA GLU A 351 -18.19 -0.09 26.39
C GLU A 351 -18.43 0.86 27.58
N LEU A 352 -18.17 2.14 27.36
CA LEU A 352 -18.58 3.19 28.30
C LEU A 352 -20.08 3.39 28.10
N GLY A 353 -20.89 3.11 29.08
CA GLY A 353 -22.31 3.47 29.04
C GLY A 353 -22.49 5.00 28.99
N GLU A 354 -23.42 5.53 29.77
CA GLU A 354 -23.56 6.98 29.94
C GLU A 354 -22.34 7.56 30.64
N VAL A 355 -21.61 8.48 29.97
CA VAL A 355 -20.39 9.10 30.46
C VAL A 355 -20.69 10.46 31.08
N LYS A 356 -20.32 10.62 32.36
CA LYS A 356 -20.43 11.90 33.08
C LYS A 356 -19.25 12.83 32.80
N GLY A 357 -18.08 12.27 32.46
CA GLY A 357 -16.91 13.00 32.04
C GLY A 357 -15.88 13.26 33.15
N LYS A 358 -15.83 12.45 34.21
CA LYS A 358 -14.73 12.49 35.17
C LYS A 358 -13.47 11.95 34.53
N ILE A 359 -12.34 12.69 34.64
CA ILE A 359 -11.04 12.28 34.10
C ILE A 359 -10.01 12.32 35.23
N GLU A 360 -9.24 11.27 35.37
CA GLU A 360 -8.21 11.20 36.42
C GLU A 360 -6.90 10.64 35.85
N PHE A 361 -5.81 11.35 36.08
CA PHE A 361 -4.44 10.93 35.81
C PHE A 361 -3.78 10.57 37.14
N ARG A 362 -3.17 9.38 37.23
CA ARG A 362 -2.50 8.87 38.44
C ARG A 362 -1.07 8.47 38.11
N GLY A 363 -0.11 9.30 38.55
CA GLY A 363 1.30 9.01 38.42
C GLY A 363 1.77 8.75 37.00
N VAL A 364 1.23 9.48 36.01
CA VAL A 364 1.46 9.22 34.59
C VAL A 364 2.84 9.70 34.16
N ASP A 365 3.63 8.77 33.61
CA ASP A 365 4.89 9.03 32.93
C ASP A 365 4.75 8.84 31.42
N PHE A 366 5.37 9.71 30.66
CA PHE A 366 5.42 9.57 29.20
C PHE A 366 6.74 10.10 28.61
N ASN A 367 7.30 9.34 27.65
CA ASN A 367 8.51 9.71 26.91
C ASN A 367 8.37 9.43 25.40
N TYR A 368 9.08 10.19 24.59
CA TYR A 368 9.35 9.89 23.18
C TYR A 368 10.78 9.36 23.05
N GLY A 369 10.93 8.03 22.94
CA GLY A 369 12.23 7.40 22.98
C GLY A 369 12.92 7.66 24.33
N GLU A 370 14.08 8.31 24.32
CA GLU A 370 14.84 8.67 25.53
C GLU A 370 14.42 10.00 26.17
N LEU A 371 13.59 10.80 25.47
CA LEU A 371 13.19 12.13 25.94
C LEU A 371 11.95 12.03 26.84
N ASN A 372 12.13 12.30 28.14
CA ASN A 372 11.02 12.39 29.09
C ASN A 372 10.20 13.67 28.85
N ILE A 373 8.90 13.52 28.64
CA ILE A 373 7.97 14.63 28.38
C ILE A 373 7.07 14.91 29.59
N LEU A 374 6.55 13.86 30.23
CA LEU A 374 5.73 13.97 31.43
C LEU A 374 6.27 13.01 32.49
N LYS A 375 6.33 13.49 33.75
CA LYS A 375 6.86 12.72 34.85
C LYS A 375 5.98 12.84 36.11
N ASN A 376 5.44 11.69 36.55
CA ASN A 376 4.61 11.54 37.75
C ASN A 376 3.43 12.53 37.76
N VAL A 377 2.73 12.64 36.63
CA VAL A 377 1.60 13.57 36.46
C VAL A 377 0.35 13.00 37.11
N SER A 378 -0.21 13.76 38.06
CA SER A 378 -1.44 13.39 38.76
C SER A 378 -2.35 14.59 38.91
N PHE A 379 -3.58 14.47 38.41
CA PHE A 379 -4.64 15.46 38.58
C PHE A 379 -6.00 14.82 38.31
N THR A 380 -7.06 15.46 38.80
CA THR A 380 -8.44 15.03 38.59
C THR A 380 -9.27 16.18 38.04
N ILE A 381 -10.11 15.88 37.07
CA ILE A 381 -11.13 16.74 36.49
C ILE A 381 -12.50 16.16 36.85
N GLU A 382 -13.31 16.92 37.54
CA GLU A 382 -14.66 16.49 37.91
C GLU A 382 -15.64 16.69 36.73
N PRO A 383 -16.77 15.96 36.69
CA PRO A 383 -17.78 16.13 35.64
C PRO A 383 -18.27 17.59 35.53
N GLY A 384 -18.23 18.13 34.31
CA GLY A 384 -18.61 19.52 34.00
C GLY A 384 -17.54 20.58 34.32
N GLU A 385 -16.42 20.20 34.93
CA GLU A 385 -15.32 21.13 35.26
C GLU A 385 -14.55 21.55 33.99
N LYS A 386 -14.15 22.81 33.94
CA LYS A 386 -13.37 23.40 32.84
C LYS A 386 -11.94 23.64 33.30
N ILE A 387 -10.99 22.99 32.62
CA ILE A 387 -9.57 23.09 32.97
C ILE A 387 -8.76 23.68 31.83
N GLY A 388 -7.95 24.69 32.15
CA GLY A 388 -6.98 25.30 31.26
C GLY A 388 -5.57 24.74 31.48
N PHE A 389 -4.83 24.50 30.40
CA PHE A 389 -3.43 24.12 30.45
C PHE A 389 -2.56 25.20 29.81
N LEU A 390 -1.55 25.63 30.55
CA LEU A 390 -0.52 26.58 30.16
C LEU A 390 0.86 25.92 30.13
N GLY A 391 1.82 26.57 29.49
CA GLY A 391 3.22 26.15 29.50
C GLY A 391 3.95 26.59 28.23
N PRO A 392 5.29 26.60 28.24
CA PRO A 392 6.10 26.95 27.07
C PRO A 392 5.86 25.97 25.90
N SER A 393 6.31 26.37 24.69
CA SER A 393 6.27 25.45 23.55
C SER A 393 7.13 24.23 23.85
N GLY A 394 6.64 23.03 23.50
CA GLY A 394 7.35 21.77 23.77
C GLY A 394 7.21 21.23 25.20
N SER A 395 6.47 21.88 26.12
CA SER A 395 6.32 21.42 27.51
C SER A 395 5.50 20.13 27.69
N GLY A 396 4.84 19.61 26.64
CA GLY A 396 4.04 18.39 26.72
C GLY A 396 2.52 18.59 26.70
N LYS A 397 2.03 19.81 26.40
CA LYS A 397 0.58 20.11 26.32
C LYS A 397 -0.15 19.20 25.31
N SER A 398 0.33 19.14 24.09
CA SER A 398 -0.25 18.27 23.03
C SER A 398 -0.05 16.78 23.34
N THR A 399 1.01 16.42 24.09
CA THR A 399 1.23 15.05 24.56
C THR A 399 0.16 14.63 25.55
N LEU A 400 -0.24 15.51 26.47
CA LEU A 400 -1.30 15.25 27.44
C LEU A 400 -2.65 14.99 26.70
N LEU A 401 -2.96 15.81 25.69
CA LEU A 401 -4.14 15.60 24.85
C LEU A 401 -4.04 14.28 24.05
N SER A 402 -2.85 13.94 23.53
CA SER A 402 -2.60 12.68 22.83
C SER A 402 -2.80 11.45 23.73
N LEU A 403 -2.43 11.54 24.99
CA LEU A 403 -2.68 10.49 25.98
C LEU A 403 -4.18 10.32 26.24
N LEU A 404 -4.92 11.42 26.44
CA LEU A 404 -6.36 11.38 26.66
C LEU A 404 -7.12 10.77 25.47
N LEU A 405 -6.71 11.08 24.25
CA LEU A 405 -7.29 10.54 23.01
C LEU A 405 -6.79 9.13 22.66
N ARG A 406 -5.89 8.60 23.49
CA ARG A 406 -5.23 7.32 23.29
C ARG A 406 -4.56 7.23 21.90
N PHE A 407 -3.95 8.34 21.45
CA PHE A 407 -2.98 8.37 20.35
C PHE A 407 -1.60 7.91 20.82
N SER A 408 -1.36 8.04 22.11
CA SER A 408 -0.18 7.54 22.84
C SER A 408 -0.63 6.79 24.08
N VAL A 409 0.21 5.88 24.58
CA VAL A 409 -0.03 5.12 25.80
C VAL A 409 1.02 5.54 26.84
N PRO A 410 0.67 5.76 28.11
CA PRO A 410 1.63 6.09 29.16
C PRO A 410 2.65 4.96 29.35
N VAL A 411 3.88 5.32 29.74
CA VAL A 411 4.94 4.35 30.06
C VAL A 411 4.74 3.79 31.46
N ALA A 412 4.25 4.62 32.38
CA ALA A 412 3.86 4.24 33.72
C ALA A 412 2.68 5.09 34.19
N GLY A 413 1.99 4.65 35.24
CA GLY A 413 0.77 5.28 35.75
C GLY A 413 -0.47 4.89 34.96
N GLU A 414 -1.61 5.43 35.37
CA GLU A 414 -2.93 5.05 34.88
C GLU A 414 -3.78 6.28 34.58
N ILE A 415 -4.67 6.17 33.60
CA ILE A 415 -5.67 7.20 33.27
C ILE A 415 -7.05 6.56 33.41
N PHE A 416 -7.99 7.27 34.05
CA PHE A 416 -9.36 6.80 34.24
C PHE A 416 -10.35 7.76 33.61
N ILE A 417 -11.42 7.19 33.09
CA ILE A 417 -12.64 7.91 32.67
C ILE A 417 -13.83 7.31 33.41
N ASP A 418 -14.54 8.14 34.19
CA ASP A 418 -15.63 7.73 35.05
C ASP A 418 -15.29 6.48 35.92
N ASN A 419 -14.11 6.48 36.53
CA ASN A 419 -13.52 5.41 37.35
C ASN A 419 -13.23 4.09 36.61
N LYS A 420 -13.32 4.06 35.27
CA LYS A 420 -12.86 2.92 34.46
C LYS A 420 -11.47 3.23 33.93
N GLU A 421 -10.55 2.27 34.04
CA GLU A 421 -9.22 2.42 33.44
C GLU A 421 -9.37 2.52 31.93
N TYR A 422 -8.83 3.58 31.32
CA TYR A 422 -9.04 3.85 29.92
C TYR A 422 -8.33 2.83 29.01
N GLY A 423 -7.33 2.09 29.54
CA GLY A 423 -6.69 0.97 28.90
C GLY A 423 -7.65 -0.19 28.59
N GLU A 424 -8.61 -0.41 29.49
CA GLU A 424 -9.63 -1.45 29.36
C GLU A 424 -10.82 -1.04 28.48
N VAL A 425 -11.00 0.26 28.25
CA VAL A 425 -12.12 0.81 27.46
C VAL A 425 -11.87 0.61 25.97
N GLY A 426 -12.87 0.21 25.22
CA GLY A 426 -12.81 0.12 23.75
C GLY A 426 -12.53 1.49 23.12
N LEU A 427 -11.57 1.55 22.17
CA LEU A 427 -11.11 2.81 21.57
C LEU A 427 -12.24 3.58 20.86
N LYS A 428 -13.16 2.86 20.24
CA LYS A 428 -14.36 3.45 19.61
C LYS A 428 -15.23 4.12 20.64
N SER A 429 -15.56 3.40 21.72
CA SER A 429 -16.39 3.90 22.82
C SER A 429 -15.74 5.11 23.50
N LEU A 430 -14.42 5.06 23.76
CA LEU A 430 -13.69 6.20 24.31
C LEU A 430 -13.83 7.45 23.44
N ARG A 431 -13.54 7.31 22.14
CA ARG A 431 -13.55 8.45 21.20
C ARG A 431 -14.94 8.95 20.84
N GLU A 432 -15.98 8.15 20.97
CA GLU A 432 -17.38 8.60 20.83
C GLU A 432 -17.74 9.65 21.89
N HIS A 433 -17.21 9.54 23.10
CA HIS A 433 -17.50 10.44 24.24
C HIS A 433 -16.55 11.65 24.36
N ILE A 434 -15.61 11.82 23.44
CA ILE A 434 -14.67 12.96 23.44
C ILE A 434 -14.82 13.73 22.12
N ALA A 435 -15.15 15.02 22.16
CA ALA A 435 -15.10 15.93 21.02
C ALA A 435 -13.78 16.70 21.05
N VAL A 436 -13.20 16.97 19.88
CA VAL A 436 -11.91 17.67 19.74
C VAL A 436 -12.05 18.82 18.77
N VAL A 437 -11.48 19.97 19.11
CA VAL A 437 -11.25 21.10 18.21
C VAL A 437 -9.74 21.35 18.16
N GLU A 438 -9.13 21.07 17.03
CA GLU A 438 -7.67 21.17 16.83
C GLU A 438 -7.25 22.63 16.54
N GLN A 439 -5.98 22.94 16.78
CA GLN A 439 -5.35 24.22 16.46
C GLN A 439 -5.43 24.53 14.97
N GLN A 440 -5.17 23.56 14.11
CA GLN A 440 -5.31 23.63 12.67
C GLN A 440 -6.36 22.62 12.20
N PRO A 441 -7.64 23.03 12.05
CA PRO A 441 -8.69 22.10 11.68
C PRO A 441 -8.47 21.48 10.30
N LYS A 442 -8.56 20.18 10.25
CA LYS A 442 -8.49 19.41 9.01
C LYS A 442 -9.89 19.15 8.48
N LEU A 443 -10.11 19.53 7.22
CA LEU A 443 -11.35 19.27 6.50
C LEU A 443 -11.09 18.25 5.39
N PHE A 444 -12.08 17.39 5.17
CA PHE A 444 -12.05 16.42 4.08
C PHE A 444 -12.69 16.97 2.83
N SER A 445 -12.26 16.48 1.67
CA SER A 445 -12.97 16.74 0.41
C SER A 445 -14.38 16.18 0.49
N GLY A 446 -15.38 17.02 0.27
CA GLY A 446 -16.79 16.70 0.43
C GLY A 446 -17.62 17.94 0.66
N THR A 447 -18.91 17.80 0.91
CA THR A 447 -19.79 18.94 1.18
C THR A 447 -19.56 19.54 2.57
N VAL A 448 -20.04 20.77 2.77
CA VAL A 448 -20.07 21.41 4.10
C VAL A 448 -20.83 20.52 5.08
N SER A 449 -22.00 19.99 4.67
CA SER A 449 -22.82 19.09 5.47
C SER A 449 -22.06 17.84 5.91
N GLU A 450 -21.35 17.18 5.00
CA GLU A 450 -20.54 15.97 5.29
C GLU A 450 -19.38 16.29 6.25
N ASN A 451 -18.78 17.46 6.13
CA ASN A 451 -17.72 17.89 7.04
C ASN A 451 -18.22 18.18 8.45
N ILE A 452 -19.41 18.75 8.62
CA ILE A 452 -20.03 18.95 9.94
C ILE A 452 -20.47 17.62 10.53
N ALA A 453 -21.12 16.76 9.75
CA ALA A 453 -21.64 15.46 10.19
C ALA A 453 -20.63 14.32 10.11
N PHE A 454 -19.33 14.60 10.08
CA PHE A 454 -18.24 13.64 9.82
C PHE A 454 -18.22 12.42 10.76
N ASN A 455 -18.77 12.56 11.97
CA ASN A 455 -18.89 11.45 12.93
C ASN A 455 -20.15 10.60 12.77
N SER A 456 -21.05 10.94 11.83
CA SER A 456 -22.26 10.15 11.57
C SER A 456 -21.92 9.01 10.62
N PRO A 457 -22.14 7.73 11.01
CA PRO A 457 -22.01 6.62 10.09
C PRO A 457 -23.17 6.71 9.07
N GLU A 458 -22.84 6.76 7.79
CA GLU A 458 -23.74 6.86 6.65
C GLU A 458 -24.32 8.27 6.36
N ALA A 459 -24.62 8.50 5.08
CA ALA A 459 -25.20 9.71 4.50
C ALA A 459 -26.61 10.11 5.02
N LYS A 460 -27.02 9.65 6.19
CA LYS A 460 -28.33 9.93 6.83
C LYS A 460 -28.16 10.76 8.09
N PHE A 461 -27.57 11.94 7.94
CA PHE A 461 -27.62 12.91 9.05
C PHE A 461 -28.81 13.84 8.87
N SER A 462 -29.40 14.23 9.99
CA SER A 462 -30.47 15.24 9.99
C SER A 462 -29.93 16.58 9.54
N GLN A 463 -30.37 17.09 8.40
CA GLN A 463 -30.00 18.43 7.89
C GLN A 463 -30.36 19.51 8.92
N LEU A 464 -31.42 19.33 9.69
CA LEU A 464 -31.77 20.22 10.80
C LEU A 464 -30.70 20.25 11.89
N LYS A 465 -30.11 19.08 12.24
CA LYS A 465 -29.02 19.02 13.22
C LYS A 465 -27.74 19.64 12.67
N VAL A 466 -27.43 19.48 11.39
CA VAL A 466 -26.30 20.14 10.72
C VAL A 466 -26.46 21.65 10.77
N SER A 467 -27.61 22.17 10.32
CA SER A 467 -27.92 23.60 10.31
C SER A 467 -27.90 24.19 11.72
N SER A 468 -28.51 23.54 12.72
CA SER A 468 -28.49 24.01 14.10
C SER A 468 -27.07 24.05 14.69
N SER A 469 -26.23 23.05 14.36
CA SER A 469 -24.82 23.02 14.78
C SER A 469 -24.00 24.12 14.12
N ALA A 470 -24.23 24.38 12.84
CA ALA A 470 -23.59 25.48 12.10
C ALA A 470 -23.97 26.84 12.66
N LYS A 471 -25.27 27.06 12.98
CA LYS A 471 -25.77 28.28 13.64
C LYS A 471 -25.15 28.50 15.01
N ALA A 472 -25.08 27.45 15.81
CA ALA A 472 -24.45 27.51 17.13
C ALA A 472 -22.94 27.83 17.05
N ALA A 473 -22.27 27.43 15.98
CA ALA A 473 -20.87 27.73 15.71
C ALA A 473 -20.64 29.05 14.94
N TYR A 474 -21.67 29.84 14.68
CA TYR A 474 -21.62 31.03 13.82
C TYR A 474 -21.02 30.77 12.43
N ALA A 475 -21.18 29.55 11.94
CA ALA A 475 -20.73 29.14 10.61
C ALA A 475 -21.78 29.43 9.53
N ASP A 476 -23.05 29.48 9.91
CA ASP A 476 -24.18 29.72 9.03
C ASP A 476 -24.04 31.00 8.21
N ASP A 477 -23.55 32.10 8.83
CA ASP A 477 -23.33 33.39 8.19
C ASP A 477 -22.51 33.37 6.90
N PHE A 478 -21.50 32.49 6.85
CA PHE A 478 -20.69 32.34 5.64
C PHE A 478 -21.17 31.19 4.76
N ILE A 479 -21.75 30.15 5.34
CA ILE A 479 -22.28 29.02 4.57
C ILE A 479 -23.42 29.48 3.65
N GLU A 480 -24.32 30.35 4.14
CA GLU A 480 -25.42 30.91 3.34
C GLU A 480 -24.94 31.76 2.15
N LYS A 481 -23.71 32.30 2.22
CA LYS A 481 -23.08 33.05 1.14
C LYS A 481 -22.36 32.19 0.10
N LEU A 482 -22.17 30.92 0.37
CA LEU A 482 -21.58 30.00 -0.59
C LEU A 482 -22.59 29.67 -1.70
N PRO A 483 -22.14 29.46 -2.96
CA PRO A 483 -23.04 29.23 -4.10
C PRO A 483 -24.04 28.09 -3.90
N LYS A 484 -23.62 27.00 -3.26
CA LYS A 484 -24.46 25.82 -2.97
C LYS A 484 -24.72 25.63 -1.47
N GLN A 485 -24.42 26.65 -0.66
CA GLN A 485 -24.64 26.65 0.78
C GLN A 485 -24.09 25.38 1.48
N TYR A 486 -24.93 24.60 2.15
CA TYR A 486 -24.55 23.37 2.85
C TYR A 486 -24.07 22.25 1.91
N GLU A 487 -24.46 22.29 0.63
CA GLU A 487 -24.03 21.37 -0.42
C GLU A 487 -22.78 21.88 -1.18
N GLU A 488 -22.21 23.02 -0.77
CA GLU A 488 -20.97 23.51 -1.34
C GLU A 488 -19.82 22.55 -1.07
N PHE A 489 -19.02 22.28 -2.11
CA PHE A 489 -17.91 21.34 -2.03
C PHE A 489 -16.68 22.00 -1.44
N ILE A 490 -16.16 21.40 -0.38
CA ILE A 490 -14.90 21.79 0.26
C ILE A 490 -13.78 20.97 -0.35
N ASN A 491 -12.76 21.65 -0.87
CA ASN A 491 -11.55 20.98 -1.36
C ASN A 491 -10.70 20.45 -0.20
N GLY A 492 -9.79 19.52 -0.49
CA GLY A 492 -8.93 18.94 0.53
C GLY A 492 -8.27 19.99 1.42
N ASN A 493 -8.25 19.74 2.72
CA ASN A 493 -7.81 20.66 3.77
C ASN A 493 -8.52 22.01 3.80
N GLY A 494 -9.68 22.17 3.11
CA GLY A 494 -10.43 23.42 3.07
C GLY A 494 -9.67 24.55 2.40
N SER A 495 -8.92 24.28 1.32
CA SER A 495 -8.09 25.30 0.63
C SER A 495 -8.89 26.47 0.10
N ASN A 496 -10.19 26.30 -0.10
CA ASN A 496 -11.14 27.34 -0.53
C ASN A 496 -11.81 28.10 0.64
N LEU A 497 -11.37 27.89 1.89
CA LEU A 497 -11.91 28.54 3.08
C LEU A 497 -10.84 29.30 3.87
N SER A 498 -11.24 30.42 4.50
CA SER A 498 -10.35 31.12 5.43
C SER A 498 -10.10 30.31 6.72
N GLY A 499 -9.03 30.62 7.46
CA GLY A 499 -8.72 29.97 8.73
C GLY A 499 -9.87 30.03 9.74
N GLY A 500 -10.51 31.20 9.86
CA GLY A 500 -11.67 31.37 10.74
C GLY A 500 -12.91 30.60 10.30
N GLN A 501 -13.14 30.42 8.99
CA GLN A 501 -14.21 29.57 8.47
C GLN A 501 -13.97 28.10 8.77
N LYS A 502 -12.73 27.62 8.58
CA LYS A 502 -12.33 26.23 8.95
C LYS A 502 -12.54 25.98 10.43
N GLN A 503 -12.15 26.94 11.28
CA GLN A 503 -12.30 26.81 12.73
C GLN A 503 -13.80 26.70 13.13
N ARG A 504 -14.65 27.56 12.56
CA ARG A 504 -16.10 27.50 12.84
C ARG A 504 -16.73 26.21 12.36
N LEU A 505 -16.28 25.63 11.23
CA LEU A 505 -16.72 24.29 10.81
C LEU A 505 -16.26 23.18 11.77
N ALA A 506 -15.03 23.28 12.30
CA ALA A 506 -14.56 22.31 13.30
C ALA A 506 -15.35 22.41 14.62
N ILE A 507 -15.70 23.63 15.04
CA ILE A 507 -16.58 23.84 16.19
C ILE A 507 -17.99 23.29 15.90
N ALA A 508 -18.55 23.54 14.71
CA ALA A 508 -19.84 22.96 14.30
C ALA A 508 -19.82 21.42 14.32
N ARG A 509 -18.72 20.80 13.89
CA ARG A 509 -18.48 19.35 13.98
C ARG A 509 -18.47 18.86 15.43
N ALA A 510 -17.83 19.58 16.33
CA ALA A 510 -17.80 19.26 17.76
C ALA A 510 -19.18 19.41 18.42
N ILE A 511 -19.96 20.45 18.05
CA ILE A 511 -21.35 20.65 18.50
C ILE A 511 -22.25 19.52 17.97
N PHE A 512 -22.12 19.17 16.69
CA PHE A 512 -22.90 18.11 16.07
C PHE A 512 -22.64 16.76 16.76
N LYS A 513 -21.39 16.48 17.14
CA LYS A 513 -21.02 15.28 17.89
C LYS A 513 -21.63 15.23 19.27
N ASN A 514 -21.71 16.35 19.97
CA ASN A 514 -22.31 16.53 21.29
C ASN A 514 -21.76 15.57 22.37
N ALA A 515 -20.44 15.38 22.40
CA ALA A 515 -19.80 14.53 23.40
C ALA A 515 -19.73 15.22 24.79
N PRO A 516 -19.75 14.45 25.91
CA PRO A 516 -19.68 14.99 27.28
C PRO A 516 -18.30 15.56 27.64
N VAL A 517 -17.25 15.09 27.02
CA VAL A 517 -15.87 15.59 27.19
C VAL A 517 -15.46 16.38 25.96
N LEU A 518 -14.88 17.56 26.17
CA LEU A 518 -14.43 18.47 25.13
C LEU A 518 -12.94 18.78 25.29
N VAL A 519 -12.19 18.58 24.21
CA VAL A 519 -10.76 18.92 24.12
C VAL A 519 -10.60 20.08 23.13
N LEU A 520 -9.99 21.17 23.56
CA LEU A 520 -9.73 22.36 22.77
C LEU A 520 -8.21 22.63 22.75
N ASP A 521 -7.59 22.52 21.57
CA ASP A 521 -6.17 22.79 21.38
C ASP A 521 -5.98 24.10 20.62
N GLU A 522 -5.60 25.17 21.35
CA GLU A 522 -5.42 26.53 20.84
C GLU A 522 -6.51 27.01 19.84
N PRO A 523 -7.78 26.94 20.20
CA PRO A 523 -8.88 27.06 19.24
C PRO A 523 -9.04 28.44 18.59
N THR A 524 -8.17 29.42 18.90
CA THR A 524 -8.24 30.80 18.39
C THR A 524 -6.92 31.32 17.83
N SER A 525 -5.96 30.45 17.54
CA SER A 525 -4.54 30.83 17.25
C SER A 525 -4.27 31.44 15.85
N ALA A 526 -5.22 31.45 14.91
CA ALA A 526 -4.93 31.85 13.52
C ALA A 526 -6.02 32.74 12.91
N GLN A 527 -6.47 33.82 13.60
CA GLN A 527 -7.66 34.56 13.16
C GLN A 527 -7.51 36.09 13.18
N ASP A 528 -8.23 36.74 12.28
CA ASP A 528 -8.46 38.17 12.33
C ASP A 528 -9.40 38.55 13.49
N VAL A 529 -9.26 39.76 14.03
CA VAL A 529 -9.98 40.25 15.24
C VAL A 529 -11.51 40.10 15.12
N HIS A 530 -12.07 40.24 13.93
CA HIS A 530 -13.54 40.18 13.73
C HIS A 530 -14.07 38.71 13.75
N SER A 531 -13.32 37.78 13.19
CA SER A 531 -13.64 36.36 13.23
C SER A 531 -13.42 35.76 14.62
N GLU A 532 -12.47 36.31 15.39
CA GLU A 532 -12.10 35.86 16.73
C GLU A 532 -13.28 35.93 17.72
N ASN A 533 -14.01 37.03 17.75
CA ASN A 533 -15.15 37.20 18.66
C ASN A 533 -16.25 36.15 18.41
N LYS A 534 -16.57 35.89 17.15
CA LYS A 534 -17.56 34.82 16.79
C LYS A 534 -17.10 33.44 17.21
N VAL A 535 -15.80 33.15 17.06
CA VAL A 535 -15.23 31.88 17.50
C VAL A 535 -15.23 31.76 19.01
N LEU A 536 -14.90 32.81 19.75
CA LEU A 536 -15.00 32.83 21.22
C LEU A 536 -16.42 32.58 21.72
N GLU A 537 -17.40 33.22 21.11
CA GLU A 537 -18.83 32.99 21.45
C GLU A 537 -19.25 31.53 21.13
N ALA A 538 -18.81 30.98 20.00
CA ALA A 538 -19.08 29.60 19.62
C ALA A 538 -18.44 28.62 20.59
N ILE A 539 -17.19 28.86 21.02
CA ILE A 539 -16.49 28.05 22.03
C ILE A 539 -17.24 28.12 23.37
N ASN A 540 -17.67 29.30 23.81
CA ASN A 540 -18.42 29.45 25.07
C ASN A 540 -19.73 28.67 25.05
N LYS A 541 -20.45 28.67 23.92
CA LYS A 541 -21.66 27.82 23.75
C LYS A 541 -21.31 26.34 23.78
N LEU A 542 -20.21 25.94 23.11
CA LEU A 542 -19.78 24.54 23.04
C LEU A 542 -19.36 23.98 24.39
N MET A 543 -18.74 24.81 25.27
CA MET A 543 -18.26 24.42 26.61
C MET A 543 -19.38 24.26 27.65
N LYS A 544 -20.62 24.68 27.34
CA LYS A 544 -21.71 24.62 28.30
C LYS A 544 -22.03 23.18 28.63
N ASP A 545 -22.19 22.90 29.96
CA ASP A 545 -22.57 21.58 30.52
C ASP A 545 -21.64 20.42 30.10
N LYS A 546 -20.33 20.70 29.86
CA LYS A 546 -19.33 19.72 29.47
C LYS A 546 -18.09 19.77 30.33
N THR A 547 -17.42 18.63 30.48
CA THR A 547 -16.06 18.59 31.01
C THR A 547 -15.10 19.08 29.92
N VAL A 548 -14.31 20.12 30.21
CA VAL A 548 -13.48 20.78 29.22
C VAL A 548 -12.00 20.73 29.59
N LEU A 549 -11.19 20.29 28.63
CA LEU A 549 -9.73 20.44 28.66
C LEU A 549 -9.31 21.41 27.56
N MET A 550 -8.76 22.54 27.93
CA MET A 550 -8.35 23.59 26.98
C MET A 550 -6.86 23.88 27.11
N VAL A 551 -6.15 23.79 26.00
CA VAL A 551 -4.80 24.33 25.86
C VAL A 551 -4.92 25.70 25.19
N THR A 552 -4.48 26.77 25.86
CA THR A 552 -4.53 28.13 25.29
C THR A 552 -3.54 29.05 25.99
N HIS A 553 -3.05 30.04 25.26
CA HIS A 553 -2.26 31.14 25.82
C HIS A 553 -3.09 32.41 26.04
N LYS A 554 -4.39 32.39 25.70
CA LYS A 554 -5.27 33.56 25.81
C LYS A 554 -5.83 33.70 27.21
N HIS A 555 -5.49 34.80 27.88
CA HIS A 555 -5.92 35.13 29.23
C HIS A 555 -7.47 35.18 29.36
N SER A 556 -8.16 35.72 28.31
CA SER A 556 -9.63 35.83 28.28
C SER A 556 -10.35 34.46 28.32
N LEU A 557 -9.74 33.42 27.82
CA LEU A 557 -10.27 32.05 27.90
C LEU A 557 -9.89 31.39 29.22
N LEU A 558 -8.66 31.59 29.70
CA LEU A 558 -8.18 31.02 30.93
C LEU A 558 -8.91 31.54 32.18
N SER A 559 -9.33 32.82 32.14
CA SER A 559 -10.12 33.42 33.22
C SER A 559 -11.53 32.81 33.38
N GLN A 560 -12.00 32.05 32.41
CA GLN A 560 -13.28 31.34 32.41
C GLN A 560 -13.15 29.88 32.88
N MET A 561 -11.92 29.42 33.20
CA MET A 561 -11.65 28.06 33.65
C MET A 561 -11.80 27.96 35.15
N ASP A 562 -12.32 26.83 35.62
CA ASP A 562 -12.46 26.52 37.03
C ASP A 562 -11.09 26.27 37.70
N LYS A 563 -10.18 25.65 36.93
CA LYS A 563 -8.77 25.41 37.32
C LYS A 563 -7.84 25.68 36.14
N VAL A 564 -6.63 26.11 36.45
CA VAL A 564 -5.57 26.28 35.45
C VAL A 564 -4.31 25.55 35.93
N PHE A 565 -3.80 24.67 35.08
CA PHE A 565 -2.56 23.96 35.30
C PHE A 565 -1.44 24.49 34.41
N VAL A 566 -0.23 24.49 34.96
CA VAL A 566 0.99 24.83 34.24
C VAL A 566 1.79 23.58 33.99
N ILE A 567 2.20 23.36 32.75
CA ILE A 567 3.09 22.26 32.38
C ILE A 567 4.49 22.82 32.22
N GLU A 568 5.36 22.50 33.18
CA GLU A 568 6.73 22.98 33.22
C GLU A 568 7.64 21.91 33.85
N ASN A 569 8.86 21.79 33.36
CA ASN A 569 9.84 20.81 33.86
C ASN A 569 9.27 19.37 33.93
N ASN A 570 8.52 18.97 32.91
CA ASN A 570 7.89 17.64 32.77
C ASN A 570 6.81 17.33 33.82
N LYS A 571 6.34 18.33 34.58
CA LYS A 571 5.32 18.21 35.63
C LYS A 571 4.11 19.07 35.31
N VAL A 572 2.97 18.67 35.84
CA VAL A 572 1.71 19.45 35.82
C VAL A 572 1.50 20.03 37.20
N LEU A 573 1.46 21.35 37.29
CA LEU A 573 1.39 22.11 38.56
C LEU A 573 0.14 23.01 38.53
N ASP A 574 -0.56 23.16 39.65
CA ASP A 574 -1.65 24.14 39.76
C ASP A 574 -1.06 25.56 39.69
N VAL A 575 -1.68 26.44 38.88
CA VAL A 575 -1.24 27.84 38.73
C VAL A 575 -1.26 28.61 40.06
N LYS A 576 -2.00 28.16 41.04
CA LYS A 576 -2.02 28.73 42.41
C LYS A 576 -0.68 28.72 43.08
N ILE A 577 0.21 27.79 42.72
CA ILE A 577 1.60 27.72 43.21
C ILE A 577 2.39 29.00 42.84
N TYR A 578 2.03 29.62 41.70
CA TYR A 578 2.64 30.87 41.22
C TYR A 578 1.92 32.13 41.71
N GLY A 579 0.94 32.02 42.62
CA GLY A 579 0.12 33.16 43.08
C GLY A 579 -1.05 33.50 42.15
N GLY A 580 -1.45 32.58 41.32
CA GLY A 580 -2.58 32.70 40.36
C GLY A 580 -2.16 33.07 38.94
N LEU A 581 -3.16 33.20 38.06
CA LEU A 581 -2.97 33.38 36.61
C LEU A 581 -2.22 34.67 36.26
N ASP A 582 -2.54 35.78 36.92
CA ASP A 582 -1.89 37.09 36.68
C ASP A 582 -0.43 37.10 37.14
N ALA A 583 -0.13 36.41 38.23
CA ALA A 583 1.25 36.30 38.74
C ALA A 583 2.09 35.41 37.80
N TYR A 584 1.53 34.31 37.32
CA TYR A 584 2.20 33.46 36.33
C TYR A 584 2.40 34.15 34.99
N SER A 585 1.45 34.95 34.53
CA SER A 585 1.60 35.75 33.31
C SER A 585 2.75 36.76 33.41
N ARG A 586 2.93 37.40 34.58
CA ARG A 586 4.09 38.26 34.88
C ARG A 586 5.40 37.46 34.96
N TYR A 587 5.37 36.29 35.56
CA TYR A 587 6.53 35.40 35.63
C TYR A 587 7.03 35.03 34.23
N LEU A 588 6.12 34.66 33.30
CA LEU A 588 6.47 34.36 31.91
C LEU A 588 7.03 35.56 31.13
N GLN A 589 6.60 36.80 31.44
CA GLN A 589 7.13 38.00 30.80
C GLN A 589 8.57 38.30 31.23
N VAL A 590 8.93 37.96 32.46
CA VAL A 590 10.26 38.18 33.01
C VAL A 590 11.26 37.08 32.61
N HIS A 591 10.81 35.87 32.32
CA HIS A 591 11.65 34.70 32.03
C HIS A 591 11.55 34.22 30.57
N ARG A 592 11.15 35.11 29.66
CA ARG A 592 11.07 34.83 28.21
C ARG A 592 12.37 35.06 27.44
N ASP A 593 13.45 35.42 28.09
CA ASP A 593 14.79 35.58 27.51
C ASP A 593 15.64 34.33 27.61
#